data_80850ca341a783799439c080d6613c0d
#
_entry.id   80850ca341a783799439c080d6613c0d
#
_cell.length_a   1.000
_cell.length_b   1.000
_cell.length_c   1.000
_cell.angle_alpha   90.00
_cell.angle_beta   90.00
_cell.angle_gamma   90.00
#
_symmetry.space_group_name_H-M   'P 1'
#
loop_
_entity.id
_entity.type
_entity.pdbx_description
1 polymer ?
#
loop_
_entity_poly.entity_id
_entity_poly.type
_entity_poly.pdbx_seq_one_letter_code
_entity_poly.pdbx_strand_id
1 'polypeptide(L)'
;MSLDALKVIKEAEAQGDDIRTEALQKARELVLQAESGAEDNHVLLARQFQEVGERELLMVRNETRAEIEKMEQQNMLICSEIEEKAEFKLQEAVAFIMGRIVTSYGHN
;
A
#
# COMPACT_ATOMS: atom_id res chain seq x y z
N MET A 1 30.37 -57.61 -44.24
CA MET A 1 30.76 -56.27 -43.87
C MET A 1 32.21 -56.23 -43.41
N SER A 2 32.94 -55.24 -43.84
CA SER A 2 34.33 -55.11 -43.41
C SER A 2 34.36 -54.60 -41.94
N LEU A 3 35.46 -54.89 -41.26
CA LEU A 3 35.71 -54.39 -39.92
C LEU A 3 35.73 -52.88 -39.92
N ASP A 4 36.17 -52.22 -40.98
CA ASP A 4 36.18 -50.77 -41.11
C ASP A 4 34.77 -50.16 -41.16
N ALA A 5 33.85 -50.84 -41.85
CA ALA A 5 32.45 -50.39 -41.87
C ALA A 5 31.77 -50.54 -40.51
N LEU A 6 32.04 -51.59 -39.75
CA LEU A 6 31.58 -51.77 -38.38
C LEU A 6 32.13 -50.67 -37.42
N LYS A 7 33.39 -50.34 -37.63
CA LYS A 7 34.06 -49.32 -36.85
C LYS A 7 33.42 -47.91 -37.04
N VAL A 8 33.15 -47.59 -38.32
CA VAL A 8 32.45 -46.33 -38.66
C VAL A 8 31.03 -46.23 -38.02
N ILE A 9 30.31 -47.39 -38.09
CA ILE A 9 28.98 -47.43 -37.44
C ILE A 9 29.07 -47.24 -35.94
N LYS A 10 30.02 -47.88 -35.27
CA LYS A 10 30.24 -47.70 -33.82
C LYS A 10 30.62 -46.28 -33.46
N GLU A 11 31.47 -45.64 -34.25
CA GLU A 11 31.83 -44.23 -34.03
C GLU A 11 30.65 -43.33 -34.24
N ALA A 12 29.80 -43.56 -35.24
CA ALA A 12 28.59 -42.80 -35.46
C ALA A 12 27.58 -42.98 -34.33
N GLU A 13 27.40 -44.17 -33.81
CA GLU A 13 26.54 -44.44 -32.66
C GLU A 13 27.05 -43.75 -31.39
N ALA A 14 28.37 -43.78 -31.13
CA ALA A 14 28.99 -43.10 -30.01
C ALA A 14 28.82 -41.60 -30.11
N GLN A 15 29.00 -41.00 -31.29
CA GLN A 15 28.74 -39.59 -31.53
C GLN A 15 27.26 -39.22 -31.31
N GLY A 16 26.36 -40.08 -31.76
CA GLY A 16 24.92 -39.90 -31.55
C GLY A 16 24.56 -39.92 -30.07
N ASP A 17 25.15 -40.85 -29.31
CA ASP A 17 24.96 -40.91 -27.86
C ASP A 17 25.50 -39.68 -27.13
N ASP A 18 26.67 -39.19 -27.53
CA ASP A 18 27.27 -37.97 -26.97
C ASP A 18 26.40 -36.76 -27.26
N ILE A 19 25.90 -36.60 -28.46
CA ILE A 19 24.97 -35.53 -28.85
C ILE A 19 23.73 -35.57 -27.98
N ARG A 20 23.15 -36.75 -27.78
CA ARG A 20 21.97 -36.95 -26.96
C ARG A 20 22.23 -36.57 -25.49
N THR A 21 23.35 -37.04 -24.95
CA THR A 21 23.77 -36.75 -23.58
C THR A 21 23.97 -35.27 -23.36
N GLU A 22 24.69 -34.61 -24.27
CA GLU A 22 24.89 -33.15 -24.20
C GLU A 22 23.58 -32.37 -24.31
N ALA A 23 22.68 -32.79 -25.20
CA ALA A 23 21.37 -32.14 -25.35
C ALA A 23 20.52 -32.27 -24.09
N LEU A 24 20.52 -33.45 -23.45
CA LEU A 24 19.83 -33.67 -22.20
C LEU A 24 20.41 -32.85 -21.08
N GLN A 25 21.75 -32.75 -21.00
CA GLN A 25 22.43 -31.94 -19.98
C GLN A 25 22.13 -30.46 -20.17
N LYS A 26 22.19 -29.93 -21.39
CA LYS A 26 21.84 -28.56 -21.70
C LYS A 26 20.38 -28.24 -21.36
N ALA A 27 19.48 -29.16 -21.68
CA ALA A 27 18.07 -29.01 -21.35
C ALA A 27 17.85 -28.91 -19.83
N ARG A 28 18.51 -29.76 -19.05
CA ARG A 28 18.46 -29.71 -17.58
C ARG A 28 19.03 -28.41 -17.03
N GLU A 29 20.16 -27.94 -17.55
CA GLU A 29 20.78 -26.67 -17.17
C GLU A 29 19.86 -25.49 -17.48
N LEU A 30 19.21 -25.47 -18.65
CA LEU A 30 18.26 -24.45 -19.03
C LEU A 30 17.06 -24.42 -18.10
N VAL A 31 16.51 -25.57 -17.74
CA VAL A 31 15.39 -25.66 -16.78
C VAL A 31 15.81 -25.13 -15.41
N LEU A 32 16.97 -25.56 -14.92
CA LEU A 32 17.48 -25.10 -13.64
C LEU A 32 17.73 -23.57 -13.62
N GLN A 33 18.29 -23.03 -14.69
CA GLN A 33 18.50 -21.59 -14.83
C GLN A 33 17.17 -20.82 -14.88
N ALA A 34 16.19 -21.35 -15.61
CA ALA A 34 14.86 -20.75 -15.69
C ALA A 34 14.14 -20.76 -14.34
N GLU A 35 14.20 -21.88 -13.62
CA GLU A 35 13.63 -22.00 -12.27
C GLU A 35 14.31 -21.04 -11.28
N SER A 36 15.63 -20.99 -11.27
CA SER A 36 16.40 -20.09 -10.43
C SER A 36 16.12 -18.62 -10.76
N GLY A 37 16.07 -18.28 -12.05
CA GLY A 37 15.74 -16.93 -12.49
C GLY A 37 14.31 -16.51 -12.14
N ALA A 38 13.36 -17.44 -12.25
CA ALA A 38 11.98 -17.20 -11.85
C ALA A 38 11.85 -16.99 -10.34
N GLU A 39 12.57 -17.75 -9.53
CA GLU A 39 12.61 -17.60 -8.09
C GLU A 39 13.23 -16.26 -7.68
N ASP A 40 14.35 -15.88 -8.27
CA ASP A 40 14.99 -14.58 -8.03
C ASP A 40 14.07 -13.41 -8.41
N ASN A 41 13.40 -13.52 -9.56
CA ASN A 41 12.41 -12.52 -9.96
C ASN A 41 11.22 -12.45 -9.01
N HIS A 42 10.76 -13.59 -8.50
CA HIS A 42 9.67 -13.63 -7.54
C HIS A 42 10.04 -12.90 -6.25
N VAL A 43 11.23 -13.16 -5.72
CA VAL A 43 11.74 -12.49 -4.51
C VAL A 43 11.90 -10.98 -4.75
N LEU A 44 12.45 -10.59 -5.89
CA LEU A 44 12.62 -9.19 -6.26
C LEU A 44 11.27 -8.46 -6.36
N LEU A 45 10.30 -9.07 -7.05
CA LEU A 45 8.96 -8.50 -7.19
C LEU A 45 8.24 -8.40 -5.84
N ALA A 46 8.35 -9.42 -4.99
CA ALA A 46 7.75 -9.38 -3.65
C ALA A 46 8.31 -8.22 -2.83
N ARG A 47 9.62 -7.98 -2.89
CA ARG A 47 10.27 -6.85 -2.24
C ARG A 47 9.81 -5.51 -2.79
N GLN A 48 9.72 -5.38 -4.11
CA GLN A 48 9.26 -4.16 -4.75
C GLN A 48 7.81 -3.84 -4.39
N PHE A 49 6.92 -4.83 -4.40
CA PHE A 49 5.52 -4.65 -3.98
C PHE A 49 5.41 -4.26 -2.51
N GLN A 50 6.22 -4.84 -1.65
CA GLN A 50 6.26 -4.47 -0.23
C GLN A 50 6.69 -3.01 -0.06
N GLU A 51 7.75 -2.58 -0.74
CA GLU A 51 8.23 -1.20 -0.68
C GLU A 51 7.20 -0.20 -1.21
N VAL A 52 6.53 -0.53 -2.32
CA VAL A 52 5.44 0.29 -2.87
C VAL A 52 4.28 0.36 -1.90
N GLY A 53 3.88 -0.77 -1.33
CA GLY A 53 2.81 -0.83 -0.34
C GLY A 53 3.11 0.00 0.91
N GLU A 54 4.33 -0.06 1.44
CA GLU A 54 4.76 0.74 2.58
C GLU A 54 4.75 2.24 2.27
N ARG A 55 5.20 2.63 1.09
CA ARG A 55 5.13 4.04 0.63
C ARG A 55 3.70 4.54 0.52
N GLU A 56 2.82 3.75 -0.10
CA GLU A 56 1.41 4.11 -0.23
C GLU A 56 0.72 4.23 1.13
N LEU A 57 1.00 3.30 2.05
CA LEU A 57 0.48 3.38 3.43
C LEU A 57 0.96 4.65 4.14
N LEU A 58 2.23 5.01 3.97
CA LEU A 58 2.77 6.24 4.55
C LEU A 58 2.10 7.48 3.97
N MET A 59 1.89 7.53 2.66
CA MET A 59 1.17 8.62 1.99
C MET A 59 -0.26 8.75 2.51
N VAL A 60 -1.00 7.64 2.58
CA VAL A 60 -2.38 7.63 3.09
C VAL A 60 -2.44 8.07 4.55
N ARG A 61 -1.50 7.63 5.39
CA ARG A 61 -1.42 8.07 6.78
C ARG A 61 -1.18 9.57 6.90
N ASN A 62 -0.27 10.10 6.10
CA ASN A 62 0.02 11.54 6.10
C ASN A 62 -1.17 12.36 5.62
N GLU A 63 -1.82 11.95 4.54
CA GLU A 63 -3.04 12.59 4.04
C GLU A 63 -4.17 12.51 5.06
N THR A 64 -4.34 11.38 5.72
CA THR A 64 -5.37 11.18 6.75
C THR A 64 -5.10 12.08 7.96
N ARG A 65 -3.87 12.19 8.42
CA ARG A 65 -3.49 13.10 9.51
C ARG A 65 -3.78 14.54 9.16
N ALA A 66 -3.43 14.97 7.94
CA ALA A 66 -3.72 16.31 7.48
C ALA A 66 -5.23 16.59 7.43
N GLU A 67 -6.02 15.63 6.98
CA GLU A 67 -7.47 15.73 6.95
C GLU A 67 -8.08 15.78 8.34
N ILE A 68 -7.61 14.94 9.26
CA ILE A 68 -8.04 14.97 10.67
C ILE A 68 -7.72 16.32 11.31
N GLU A 69 -6.52 16.84 11.11
CA GLU A 69 -6.12 18.15 11.64
C GLU A 69 -7.02 19.26 11.12
N LYS A 70 -7.34 19.24 9.83
CA LYS A 70 -8.28 20.18 9.22
C LYS A 70 -9.68 20.08 9.81
N MET A 71 -10.17 18.87 10.01
CA MET A 71 -11.47 18.62 10.65
C MET A 71 -11.49 19.10 12.10
N GLU A 72 -10.43 18.88 12.86
CA GLU A 72 -10.30 19.37 14.23
C GLU A 72 -10.34 20.91 14.29
N GLN A 73 -9.62 21.57 13.39
CA GLN A 73 -9.65 23.04 13.30
C GLN A 73 -11.04 23.55 12.95
N GLN A 74 -11.73 22.93 12.01
CA GLN A 74 -13.10 23.28 11.64
C GLN A 74 -14.06 23.08 12.81
N ASN A 75 -13.93 21.98 13.55
CA ASN A 75 -14.74 21.70 14.72
C ASN A 75 -14.49 22.71 15.85
N MET A 76 -13.26 23.11 16.07
CA MET A 76 -12.94 24.16 17.04
C MET A 76 -13.62 25.49 16.70
N LEU A 77 -13.63 25.87 15.43
CA LEU A 77 -14.32 27.07 14.96
C LEU A 77 -15.84 26.97 15.17
N ILE A 78 -16.43 25.81 14.83
CA ILE A 78 -17.86 25.59 15.04
C ILE A 78 -18.21 25.63 16.52
N CYS A 79 -17.42 25.00 17.39
CA CYS A 79 -17.63 25.04 18.83
C CYS A 79 -17.51 26.45 19.37
N SER A 80 -16.54 27.23 18.92
CA SER A 80 -16.38 28.64 19.28
C SER A 80 -17.59 29.49 18.89
N GLU A 81 -18.13 29.28 17.68
CA GLU A 81 -19.35 29.97 17.23
C GLU A 81 -20.58 29.59 18.07
N ILE A 82 -20.70 28.30 18.41
CA ILE A 82 -21.80 27.85 19.29
C ILE A 82 -21.69 28.48 20.67
N GLU A 83 -20.50 28.53 21.25
CA GLU A 83 -20.25 29.15 22.53
C GLU A 83 -20.60 30.66 22.52
N GLU A 84 -20.18 31.40 21.51
CA GLU A 84 -20.49 32.80 21.33
C GLU A 84 -21.99 33.04 21.22
N LYS A 85 -22.69 32.25 20.42
CA LYS A 85 -24.14 32.34 20.28
C LYS A 85 -24.88 32.02 21.58
N ALA A 86 -24.43 30.99 22.28
CA ALA A 86 -24.98 30.60 23.57
C ALA A 86 -24.81 31.70 24.62
N GLU A 87 -23.62 32.32 24.69
CA GLU A 87 -23.31 33.41 25.58
C GLU A 87 -24.17 34.67 25.28
N PHE A 88 -24.31 34.99 24.00
CA PHE A 88 -25.16 36.12 23.57
C PHE A 88 -26.62 35.88 23.95
N LYS A 89 -27.16 34.69 23.71
CA LYS A 89 -28.52 34.34 24.13
C LYS A 89 -28.71 34.34 25.63
N LEU A 90 -27.71 33.92 26.39
CA LEU A 90 -27.73 33.96 27.84
C LEU A 90 -27.80 35.40 28.34
N GLN A 91 -27.00 36.30 27.78
CA GLN A 91 -27.03 37.72 28.10
C GLN A 91 -28.37 38.37 27.77
N GLU A 92 -28.95 38.04 26.61
CA GLU A 92 -30.29 38.51 26.25
C GLU A 92 -31.36 38.02 27.23
N ALA A 93 -31.31 36.75 27.63
CA ALA A 93 -32.24 36.18 28.60
C ALA A 93 -32.11 36.85 29.96
N VAL A 94 -30.88 37.06 30.43
CA VAL A 94 -30.62 37.75 31.69
C VAL A 94 -31.14 39.19 31.65
N ALA A 95 -30.87 39.93 30.58
CA ALA A 95 -31.36 41.29 30.38
C ALA A 95 -32.89 41.34 30.36
N PHE A 96 -33.52 40.41 29.68
CA PHE A 96 -34.99 40.32 29.65
C PHE A 96 -35.59 40.07 31.02
N ILE A 97 -35.05 39.13 31.80
CA ILE A 97 -35.52 38.84 33.15
C ILE A 97 -35.29 40.04 34.09
N MET A 98 -34.13 40.65 34.04
CA MET A 98 -33.80 41.82 34.83
C MET A 98 -34.71 42.99 34.49
N GLY A 99 -34.99 43.22 33.21
CA GLY A 99 -35.93 44.25 32.78
C GLY A 99 -37.34 44.05 33.29
N ARG A 100 -37.82 42.80 33.31
CA ARG A 100 -39.11 42.44 33.87
C ARG A 100 -39.19 42.63 35.37
N ILE A 101 -38.16 42.24 36.11
CA ILE A 101 -38.10 42.43 37.55
C ILE A 101 -38.13 43.91 37.88
N VAL A 102 -37.30 44.70 37.22
CA VAL A 102 -37.23 46.15 37.42
C VAL A 102 -38.58 46.82 37.12
N THR A 103 -39.21 46.45 36.00
CA THR A 103 -40.52 46.97 35.59
C THR A 103 -41.60 46.57 36.61
N SER A 104 -41.57 45.35 37.09
CA SER A 104 -42.54 44.79 38.03
C SER A 104 -42.44 45.46 39.42
N TYR A 105 -41.21 45.67 39.89
CA TYR A 105 -40.97 46.35 41.22
C TYR A 105 -40.90 47.86 41.14
N GLY A 106 -40.61 48.41 39.94
CA GLY A 106 -40.51 49.85 39.74
C GLY A 106 -41.85 50.61 39.65
N HIS A 107 -42.97 49.87 39.50
CA HIS A 107 -44.31 50.44 39.42
C HIS A 107 -45.06 50.48 40.73
N ASN A 108 -44.41 50.11 41.78
CA ASN A 108 -44.94 50.32 43.14
C ASN A 108 -44.49 51.63 43.66
#